data_ba510b068846855ea8f642eca2e167cc
#
_entry.id   ba510b068846855ea8f642eca2e167cc
#
_cell.length_a   1.000
_cell.length_b   1.000
_cell.length_c   1.000
_cell.angle_alpha   90.00
_cell.angle_beta   90.00
_cell.angle_gamma   90.00
#
_symmetry.space_group_name_H-M   'P 1'
#
loop_
_entity.id
_entity.type
_entity.pdbx_description
1 polymer ?
#
loop_
_entity_poly.entity_id
_entity_poly.type
_entity_poly.pdbx_seq_one_letter_code
_entity_poly.pdbx_strand_id
1 'polypeptide(L)'
;MSESTIGIIVNGATGRMGYRQHLVRSLLAIHGQGGVVTKDGTRQQIEIMIIGRNEATLKELAAKHGIEHYTTDLDAALADPRWQIYFDALVTQARVKGIKKAIAAGKHVYTEKPTAESSEEAFELARLAKEAGVKNGVVHDKLYLPGLQKLKRLIDSGFFGQILSVRGEFGYWVFEGDWQQAQRPSWNYRSEDGGGIIVDMFPHWNYVFENLFGRVESVYARTATHIPTRVGEDGEAYTATADDAAYGVFDLAGGIVAQVNSSWVVRVDRKELVEFQVDGTLGSAVVGLFGAKIQPRNATPRPTWNPDLAETHDYTADWLEIPTNEVFENGFKTQWEQFLLHVIEDAPHPYDFTAGARGVLLAEAGLESNATGRRIDLPNT
;
A
#
# COMPACT_ATOMS: atom_id res chain seq x y z
N MET A 1 31.59 11.09 18.89
CA MET A 1 31.03 10.01 18.06
C MET A 1 30.68 10.64 16.74
N SER A 2 31.23 10.18 15.62
CA SER A 2 30.88 10.74 14.29
C SER A 2 29.44 10.37 14.03
N GLU A 3 28.55 11.34 13.90
CA GLU A 3 27.21 11.12 13.38
C GLU A 3 27.39 10.61 11.94
N SER A 4 27.13 9.32 11.72
CA SER A 4 27.11 8.79 10.37
C SER A 4 25.77 9.18 9.74
N THR A 5 25.83 9.70 8.53
CA THR A 5 24.64 10.16 7.80
C THR A 5 24.32 9.18 6.69
N ILE A 6 23.05 8.79 6.55
CA ILE A 6 22.56 7.96 5.46
C ILE A 6 22.05 8.85 4.33
N GLY A 7 22.67 8.74 3.15
CA GLY A 7 22.28 9.47 1.96
C GLY A 7 21.19 8.75 1.17
N ILE A 8 20.13 9.48 0.80
CA ILE A 8 18.96 8.96 0.09
C ILE A 8 18.75 9.73 -1.20
N ILE A 9 18.75 9.02 -2.33
CA ILE A 9 18.35 9.52 -3.64
C ILE A 9 16.82 9.35 -3.77
N VAL A 10 16.10 10.43 -4.03
CA VAL A 10 14.65 10.43 -4.21
C VAL A 10 14.30 10.72 -5.66
N ASN A 11 14.01 9.68 -6.43
CA ASN A 11 13.56 9.79 -7.81
C ASN A 11 12.04 9.86 -7.91
N GLY A 12 11.50 10.87 -8.59
CA GLY A 12 10.07 11.14 -8.64
C GLY A 12 9.56 12.11 -7.56
N ALA A 13 10.47 12.87 -6.92
CA ALA A 13 10.15 13.86 -5.88
C ALA A 13 9.17 14.96 -6.32
N THR A 14 8.96 15.19 -7.62
CA THR A 14 8.03 16.16 -8.18
C THR A 14 6.62 15.59 -8.41
N GLY A 15 6.47 14.27 -8.38
CA GLY A 15 5.18 13.59 -8.49
C GLY A 15 4.34 13.69 -7.21
N ARG A 16 3.01 13.55 -7.33
CA ARG A 16 2.09 13.71 -6.20
C ARG A 16 2.45 12.84 -4.99
N MET A 17 2.72 11.56 -5.19
CA MET A 17 3.09 10.62 -4.12
C MET A 17 4.51 10.91 -3.62
N GLY A 18 5.48 10.98 -4.53
CA GLY A 18 6.88 11.29 -4.20
C GLY A 18 7.03 12.59 -3.42
N TYR A 19 6.34 13.64 -3.84
CA TYR A 19 6.38 14.94 -3.15
C TYR A 19 5.69 14.91 -1.79
N ARG A 20 4.39 14.58 -1.77
CA ARG A 20 3.57 14.78 -0.58
C ARG A 20 3.84 13.72 0.49
N GLN A 21 3.87 12.45 0.10
CA GLN A 21 3.96 11.37 1.07
C GLN A 21 5.42 11.06 1.43
N HIS A 22 6.29 10.88 0.43
CA HIS A 22 7.66 10.45 0.71
C HIS A 22 8.59 11.60 1.06
N LEU A 23 8.63 12.68 0.27
CA LEU A 23 9.55 13.77 0.57
C LEU A 23 9.09 14.57 1.80
N VAL A 24 7.89 15.19 1.73
CA VAL A 24 7.47 16.16 2.75
C VAL A 24 7.04 15.50 4.05
N ARG A 25 6.13 14.52 3.98
CA ARG A 25 5.54 13.92 5.19
C ARG A 25 6.37 12.80 5.80
N SER A 26 7.40 12.32 5.10
CA SER A 26 8.29 11.27 5.59
C SER A 26 9.73 11.75 5.72
N LEU A 27 10.49 11.87 4.65
CA LEU A 27 11.93 12.11 4.71
C LEU A 27 12.29 13.46 5.33
N LEU A 28 11.61 14.56 4.97
CA LEU A 28 11.85 15.86 5.61
C LEU A 28 11.41 15.87 7.08
N ALA A 29 10.34 15.14 7.44
CA ALA A 29 9.93 14.99 8.83
C ALA A 29 10.95 14.16 9.63
N ILE A 30 11.49 13.06 9.05
CA ILE A 30 12.57 12.26 9.67
C ILE A 30 13.86 13.10 9.81
N HIS A 31 14.22 13.85 8.77
CA HIS A 31 15.37 14.76 8.84
C HIS A 31 15.20 15.81 9.95
N GLY A 32 14.03 16.46 10.01
CA GLY A 32 13.72 17.50 10.98
C GLY A 32 13.65 17.02 12.42
N GLN A 33 13.30 15.74 12.68
CA GLN A 33 13.36 15.15 14.03
C GLN A 33 14.77 14.68 14.44
N GLY A 34 15.76 14.81 13.56
CA GLY A 34 17.13 14.40 13.78
C GLY A 34 17.41 12.95 13.36
N GLY A 35 16.67 12.40 12.40
CA GLY A 35 16.88 11.05 11.88
C GLY A 35 16.12 9.96 12.64
N VAL A 36 16.61 8.71 12.56
CA VAL A 36 16.03 7.54 13.25
C VAL A 36 16.89 7.15 14.46
N VAL A 37 16.27 6.50 15.44
CA VAL A 37 16.95 6.00 16.63
C VAL A 37 17.16 4.50 16.53
N THR A 38 18.40 4.05 16.58
CA THR A 38 18.80 2.64 16.56
C THR A 38 18.57 1.96 17.91
N LYS A 39 18.69 0.64 17.98
CA LYS A 39 18.48 -0.16 19.22
C LYS A 39 19.41 0.23 20.35
N ASP A 40 20.65 0.68 20.04
CA ASP A 40 21.60 1.12 21.04
C ASP A 40 21.38 2.57 21.52
N GLY A 41 20.32 3.24 21.01
CA GLY A 41 19.97 4.62 21.32
C GLY A 41 20.74 5.66 20.51
N THR A 42 21.58 5.25 19.57
CA THR A 42 22.29 6.18 18.68
C THR A 42 21.29 6.79 17.69
N ARG A 43 21.42 8.09 17.42
CA ARG A 43 20.61 8.78 16.43
C ARG A 43 21.35 8.84 15.11
N GLN A 44 20.72 8.32 14.07
CA GLN A 44 21.25 8.25 12.71
C GLN A 44 20.57 9.29 11.84
N GLN A 45 21.32 10.29 11.39
CA GLN A 45 20.83 11.33 10.49
C GLN A 45 20.64 10.83 9.07
N ILE A 46 19.79 11.52 8.31
CA ILE A 46 19.61 11.29 6.88
C ILE A 46 19.92 12.54 6.06
N GLU A 47 20.42 12.35 4.86
CA GLU A 47 20.65 13.38 3.86
C GLU A 47 19.84 13.04 2.60
N ILE A 48 19.30 14.05 1.92
CA ILE A 48 18.36 13.88 0.82
C ILE A 48 18.91 14.51 -0.46
N MET A 49 18.95 13.73 -1.55
CA MET A 49 19.11 14.21 -2.90
C MET A 49 17.83 13.99 -3.68
N ILE A 50 17.32 15.02 -4.34
CA ILE A 50 16.17 14.87 -5.24
C ILE A 50 16.62 14.77 -6.70
N ILE A 51 15.99 13.83 -7.42
CA ILE A 51 16.25 13.61 -8.84
C ILE A 51 14.99 13.78 -9.67
N GLY A 52 15.15 14.33 -10.88
CA GLY A 52 14.08 14.51 -11.85
C GLY A 52 14.59 14.98 -13.20
N ARG A 53 13.69 15.15 -14.17
CA ARG A 53 14.03 15.49 -15.55
C ARG A 53 14.21 16.99 -15.80
N ASN A 54 13.65 17.84 -14.95
CA ASN A 54 13.62 19.29 -15.11
C ASN A 54 14.40 19.96 -13.98
N GLU A 55 15.58 20.49 -14.31
CA GLU A 55 16.48 21.13 -13.34
C GLU A 55 15.85 22.35 -12.68
N ALA A 56 15.10 23.17 -13.41
CA ALA A 56 14.46 24.37 -12.84
C ALA A 56 13.44 23.99 -11.76
N THR A 57 12.61 22.96 -12.02
CA THR A 57 11.65 22.44 -11.05
C THR A 57 12.34 21.85 -9.83
N LEU A 58 13.44 21.13 -10.01
CA LEU A 58 14.24 20.57 -8.91
C LEU A 58 14.84 21.68 -8.05
N LYS A 59 15.41 22.72 -8.68
CA LYS A 59 16.01 23.88 -8.00
C LYS A 59 14.96 24.62 -7.16
N GLU A 60 13.77 24.84 -7.71
CA GLU A 60 12.66 25.46 -6.99
C GLU A 60 12.24 24.62 -5.77
N LEU A 61 12.08 23.31 -5.99
CA LEU A 61 11.70 22.37 -4.93
C LEU A 61 12.77 22.30 -3.82
N ALA A 62 14.03 22.25 -4.21
CA ALA A 62 15.17 22.23 -3.30
C ALA A 62 15.23 23.51 -2.45
N ALA A 63 15.11 24.69 -3.09
CA ALA A 63 15.07 25.96 -2.39
C ALA A 63 13.89 26.08 -1.41
N LYS A 64 12.71 25.61 -1.82
CA LYS A 64 11.50 25.63 -0.99
C LYS A 64 11.65 24.85 0.32
N HIS A 65 12.39 23.76 0.31
CA HIS A 65 12.50 22.83 1.45
C HIS A 65 13.91 22.78 2.08
N GLY A 66 14.83 23.61 1.65
CA GLY A 66 16.20 23.64 2.18
C GLY A 66 16.99 22.37 1.83
N ILE A 67 16.68 21.72 0.70
CA ILE A 67 17.42 20.55 0.23
C ILE A 67 18.66 21.03 -0.53
N GLU A 68 19.84 20.57 -0.10
CA GLU A 68 21.12 21.03 -0.66
C GLU A 68 21.47 20.34 -1.98
N HIS A 69 20.97 19.11 -2.18
CA HIS A 69 21.40 18.26 -3.28
C HIS A 69 20.26 17.95 -4.26
N TYR A 70 20.47 18.30 -5.50
CA TYR A 70 19.58 17.90 -6.60
C TYR A 70 20.38 17.72 -7.91
N THR A 71 19.89 16.84 -8.78
CA THR A 71 20.52 16.61 -10.08
C THR A 71 19.52 16.02 -11.08
N THR A 72 19.84 16.16 -12.37
CA THR A 72 19.15 15.46 -13.46
C THR A 72 19.91 14.20 -13.91
N ASP A 73 21.12 13.98 -13.39
CA ASP A 73 22.01 12.87 -13.75
C ASP A 73 21.90 11.74 -12.70
N LEU A 74 21.09 10.75 -13.03
CA LEU A 74 20.92 9.57 -12.17
C LEU A 74 22.20 8.72 -12.09
N ASP A 75 22.94 8.59 -13.17
CA ASP A 75 24.12 7.72 -13.23
C ASP A 75 25.24 8.30 -12.36
N ALA A 76 25.46 9.62 -12.42
CA ALA A 76 26.39 10.30 -11.53
C ALA A 76 25.98 10.19 -10.05
N ALA A 77 24.69 10.35 -9.74
CA ALA A 77 24.20 10.19 -8.37
C ALA A 77 24.38 8.76 -7.83
N LEU A 78 24.11 7.75 -8.65
CA LEU A 78 24.31 6.35 -8.27
C LEU A 78 25.79 5.98 -8.10
N ALA A 79 26.70 6.63 -8.80
CA ALA A 79 28.15 6.41 -8.68
C ALA A 79 28.74 7.00 -7.39
N ASP A 80 28.10 7.99 -6.78
CA ASP A 80 28.58 8.64 -5.56
C ASP A 80 28.30 7.76 -4.33
N PRO A 81 29.34 7.31 -3.57
CA PRO A 81 29.19 6.46 -2.39
C PRO A 81 28.48 7.14 -1.21
N ARG A 82 28.35 8.45 -1.21
CA ARG A 82 27.61 9.20 -0.21
C ARG A 82 26.14 8.82 -0.18
N TRP A 83 25.56 8.38 -1.31
CA TRP A 83 24.18 7.98 -1.42
C TRP A 83 24.06 6.46 -1.31
N GLN A 84 23.50 5.94 -0.21
CA GLN A 84 23.40 4.51 0.04
C GLN A 84 22.04 3.94 -0.40
N ILE A 85 20.99 4.77 -0.38
CA ILE A 85 19.62 4.35 -0.69
C ILE A 85 19.12 5.05 -1.95
N TYR A 86 18.51 4.30 -2.85
CA TYR A 86 17.75 4.80 -3.97
C TYR A 86 16.26 4.54 -3.73
N PHE A 87 15.46 5.60 -3.80
CA PHE A 87 14.01 5.53 -3.73
C PHE A 87 13.37 5.88 -5.07
N ASP A 88 12.37 5.07 -5.49
CA ASP A 88 11.64 5.28 -6.73
C ASP A 88 10.14 5.52 -6.48
N ALA A 89 9.65 6.68 -6.91
CA ALA A 89 8.23 7.06 -6.95
C ALA A 89 7.78 7.49 -8.36
N LEU A 90 8.46 7.00 -9.40
CA LEU A 90 8.06 7.21 -10.79
C LEU A 90 6.79 6.41 -11.13
N VAL A 91 6.23 6.67 -12.30
CA VAL A 91 5.23 5.78 -12.90
C VAL A 91 5.84 4.40 -13.14
N THR A 92 5.03 3.35 -13.05
CA THR A 92 5.50 1.95 -13.05
C THR A 92 6.38 1.62 -14.25
N GLN A 93 6.00 2.07 -15.45
CA GLN A 93 6.74 1.87 -16.70
C GLN A 93 8.20 2.38 -16.67
N ALA A 94 8.46 3.47 -15.94
CA ALA A 94 9.80 4.05 -15.85
C ALA A 94 10.64 3.48 -14.70
N ARG A 95 10.02 2.79 -13.76
CA ARG A 95 10.57 2.37 -12.46
C ARG A 95 11.65 1.31 -12.59
N VAL A 96 11.37 0.22 -13.29
CA VAL A 96 12.24 -0.97 -13.38
C VAL A 96 13.65 -0.63 -13.82
N LYS A 97 13.78 0.27 -14.80
CA LYS A 97 15.10 0.70 -15.31
C LYS A 97 15.94 1.40 -14.24
N GLY A 98 15.32 2.29 -13.45
CA GLY A 98 16.00 3.00 -12.36
C GLY A 98 16.43 2.05 -11.26
N ILE A 99 15.55 1.13 -10.86
CA ILE A 99 15.82 0.11 -9.84
C ILE A 99 16.98 -0.80 -10.26
N LYS A 100 16.98 -1.32 -11.51
CA LYS A 100 18.08 -2.18 -12.03
C LYS A 100 19.43 -1.44 -11.99
N LYS A 101 19.47 -0.15 -12.35
CA LYS A 101 20.69 0.65 -12.25
C LYS A 101 21.14 0.84 -10.79
N ALA A 102 20.23 1.10 -9.88
CA ALA A 102 20.54 1.26 -8.46
C ALA A 102 21.08 -0.03 -7.85
N ILE A 103 20.46 -1.19 -8.13
CA ILE A 103 20.97 -2.49 -7.70
C ILE A 103 22.38 -2.75 -8.25
N ALA A 104 22.61 -2.50 -9.55
CA ALA A 104 23.93 -2.67 -10.19
C ALA A 104 25.01 -1.77 -9.59
N ALA A 105 24.62 -0.58 -9.09
CA ALA A 105 25.49 0.35 -8.37
C ALA A 105 25.66 0.00 -6.86
N GLY A 106 25.12 -1.13 -6.40
CA GLY A 106 25.21 -1.57 -5.01
C GLY A 106 24.37 -0.75 -4.02
N LYS A 107 23.35 -0.01 -4.51
CA LYS A 107 22.48 0.79 -3.64
C LYS A 107 21.38 -0.07 -3.04
N HIS A 108 21.02 0.18 -1.78
CA HIS A 108 19.79 -0.30 -1.20
C HIS A 108 18.60 0.36 -1.90
N VAL A 109 17.51 -0.35 -2.10
CA VAL A 109 16.39 0.16 -2.90
C VAL A 109 15.08 0.12 -2.13
N TYR A 110 14.38 1.25 -2.11
CA TYR A 110 13.00 1.36 -1.63
C TYR A 110 12.12 1.90 -2.75
N THR A 111 10.92 1.36 -2.94
CA THR A 111 10.09 1.77 -4.08
C THR A 111 8.61 1.81 -3.75
N GLU A 112 7.88 2.65 -4.48
CA GLU A 112 6.43 2.61 -4.52
C GLU A 112 5.90 1.31 -5.15
N LYS A 113 4.69 0.95 -4.80
CA LYS A 113 3.93 -0.13 -5.45
C LYS A 113 3.25 0.38 -6.74
N PRO A 114 2.94 -0.49 -7.70
CA PRO A 114 3.44 -1.85 -7.87
C PRO A 114 4.94 -1.84 -8.23
N THR A 115 5.64 -2.92 -7.91
CA THR A 115 7.10 -3.00 -8.07
C THR A 115 7.51 -2.94 -9.55
N ALA A 116 6.72 -3.54 -10.43
CA ALA A 116 6.88 -3.56 -11.88
C ALA A 116 5.51 -3.67 -12.57
N GLU A 117 5.48 -3.68 -13.90
CA GLU A 117 4.24 -3.87 -14.68
C GLU A 117 3.84 -5.34 -14.76
N SER A 118 4.81 -6.26 -14.66
CA SER A 118 4.56 -7.71 -14.64
C SER A 118 5.17 -8.37 -13.41
N SER A 119 4.59 -9.50 -13.01
CA SER A 119 5.13 -10.30 -11.91
C SER A 119 6.49 -10.90 -12.25
N GLU A 120 6.74 -11.25 -13.52
CA GLU A 120 8.03 -11.74 -14.01
C GLU A 120 9.13 -10.69 -13.76
N GLU A 121 8.91 -9.45 -14.20
CA GLU A 121 9.88 -8.36 -13.95
C GLU A 121 10.04 -8.07 -12.45
N ALA A 122 8.96 -8.11 -11.67
CA ALA A 122 9.01 -7.88 -10.24
C ALA A 122 9.83 -8.95 -9.51
N PHE A 123 9.66 -10.24 -9.87
CA PHE A 123 10.49 -11.33 -9.35
C PHE A 123 11.93 -11.25 -9.84
N GLU A 124 12.18 -10.78 -11.07
CA GLU A 124 13.53 -10.52 -11.56
C GLU A 124 14.23 -9.47 -10.67
N LEU A 125 13.55 -8.37 -10.33
CA LEU A 125 14.11 -7.36 -9.42
C LEU A 125 14.44 -7.95 -8.04
N ALA A 126 13.58 -8.81 -7.50
CA ALA A 126 13.84 -9.49 -6.24
C ALA A 126 15.09 -10.38 -6.32
N ARG A 127 15.24 -11.15 -7.40
CA ARG A 127 16.41 -11.98 -7.67
C ARG A 127 17.68 -11.13 -7.77
N LEU A 128 17.66 -10.08 -8.57
CA LEU A 128 18.80 -9.18 -8.75
C LEU A 128 19.24 -8.52 -7.43
N ALA A 129 18.29 -8.03 -6.62
CA ALA A 129 18.59 -7.44 -5.33
C ALA A 129 19.24 -8.44 -4.37
N LYS A 130 18.73 -9.70 -4.35
CA LYS A 130 19.29 -10.79 -3.55
C LYS A 130 20.71 -11.16 -4.00
N GLU A 131 20.96 -11.28 -5.31
CA GLU A 131 22.27 -11.60 -5.87
C GLU A 131 23.31 -10.49 -5.60
N ALA A 132 22.88 -9.22 -5.66
CA ALA A 132 23.73 -8.08 -5.34
C ALA A 132 23.94 -7.89 -3.81
N GLY A 133 23.21 -8.60 -2.97
CA GLY A 133 23.28 -8.44 -1.51
C GLY A 133 22.77 -7.09 -1.01
N VAL A 134 21.91 -6.41 -1.77
CA VAL A 134 21.36 -5.11 -1.39
C VAL A 134 20.05 -5.26 -0.64
N LYS A 135 19.84 -4.43 0.39
CA LYS A 135 18.55 -4.30 1.08
C LYS A 135 17.53 -3.73 0.12
N ASN A 136 16.31 -4.23 0.18
CA ASN A 136 15.24 -3.74 -0.67
C ASN A 136 13.90 -3.72 0.06
N GLY A 137 12.97 -2.88 -0.39
CA GLY A 137 11.65 -2.76 0.21
C GLY A 137 10.65 -2.11 -0.74
N VAL A 138 9.37 -2.42 -0.49
CA VAL A 138 8.21 -1.88 -1.23
C VAL A 138 7.26 -1.20 -0.25
N VAL A 139 6.64 -0.12 -0.68
CA VAL A 139 5.67 0.63 0.12
C VAL A 139 4.41 -0.19 0.35
N HIS A 140 4.11 -0.50 1.62
CA HIS A 140 2.92 -1.20 2.11
C HIS A 140 2.18 -0.33 3.15
N ASP A 141 1.87 0.90 2.79
CA ASP A 141 1.41 1.98 3.67
C ASP A 141 0.16 1.64 4.50
N LYS A 142 -0.77 0.86 3.95
CA LYS A 142 -2.04 0.56 4.63
C LYS A 142 -1.85 -0.25 5.91
N LEU A 143 -0.82 -1.06 6.02
CA LEU A 143 -0.52 -1.82 7.25
C LEU A 143 -0.27 -0.91 8.46
N TYR A 144 0.10 0.35 8.23
CA TYR A 144 0.38 1.33 9.28
C TYR A 144 -0.79 2.28 9.57
N LEU A 145 -1.93 2.06 8.94
CA LEU A 145 -3.14 2.81 9.26
C LEU A 145 -3.66 2.41 10.66
N PRO A 146 -4.13 3.37 11.47
CA PRO A 146 -4.53 3.13 12.85
C PRO A 146 -5.50 1.97 13.02
N GLY A 147 -6.50 1.85 12.14
CA GLY A 147 -7.46 0.74 12.17
C GLY A 147 -6.80 -0.61 11.94
N LEU A 148 -5.91 -0.72 10.93
CA LEU A 148 -5.22 -1.98 10.65
C LEU A 148 -4.18 -2.33 11.72
N GLN A 149 -3.56 -1.35 12.38
CA GLN A 149 -2.72 -1.58 13.56
C GLN A 149 -3.53 -2.14 14.75
N LYS A 150 -4.75 -1.61 14.98
CA LYS A 150 -5.68 -2.17 15.97
C LYS A 150 -6.08 -3.60 15.62
N LEU A 151 -6.39 -3.86 14.33
CA LEU A 151 -6.72 -5.21 13.84
C LEU A 151 -5.57 -6.20 14.08
N LYS A 152 -4.33 -5.78 13.75
CA LYS A 152 -3.16 -6.63 14.01
C LYS A 152 -3.03 -7.00 15.49
N ARG A 153 -3.22 -6.07 16.41
CA ARG A 153 -3.20 -6.36 17.86
C ARG A 153 -4.29 -7.34 18.28
N LEU A 154 -5.50 -7.21 17.71
CA LEU A 154 -6.57 -8.16 17.97
C LEU A 154 -6.20 -9.57 17.49
N ILE A 155 -5.59 -9.70 16.32
CA ILE A 155 -5.11 -10.98 15.78
C ILE A 155 -4.00 -11.55 16.67
N ASP A 156 -2.98 -10.75 16.98
CA ASP A 156 -1.84 -11.17 17.80
C ASP A 156 -2.25 -11.57 19.24
N SER A 157 -3.32 -10.97 19.77
CA SER A 157 -3.87 -11.32 21.08
C SER A 157 -4.73 -12.60 21.10
N GLY A 158 -5.02 -13.18 19.92
CA GLY A 158 -5.92 -14.33 19.82
C GLY A 158 -7.41 -14.00 19.98
N PHE A 159 -7.79 -12.72 19.91
CA PHE A 159 -9.17 -12.26 20.10
C PHE A 159 -10.20 -13.02 19.24
N PHE A 160 -9.85 -13.31 17.99
CA PHE A 160 -10.76 -13.97 17.06
C PHE A 160 -10.86 -15.49 17.29
N GLY A 161 -9.92 -16.13 18.01
CA GLY A 161 -9.74 -17.57 17.93
C GLY A 161 -9.32 -17.97 16.51
N GLN A 162 -10.02 -18.92 15.90
CA GLN A 162 -9.84 -19.21 14.48
C GLN A 162 -10.58 -18.16 13.66
N ILE A 163 -9.87 -17.46 12.76
CA ILE A 163 -10.49 -16.56 11.80
C ILE A 163 -11.17 -17.40 10.72
N LEU A 164 -12.42 -17.09 10.41
CA LEU A 164 -13.27 -17.82 9.47
C LEU A 164 -13.37 -17.12 8.13
N SER A 165 -13.64 -15.81 8.19
CA SER A 165 -13.83 -15.00 6.97
C SER A 165 -13.42 -13.55 7.18
N VAL A 166 -13.08 -12.92 6.04
CA VAL A 166 -12.77 -11.49 5.94
C VAL A 166 -13.60 -10.90 4.82
N ARG A 167 -14.28 -9.78 5.07
CA ARG A 167 -14.96 -8.99 4.03
C ARG A 167 -14.35 -7.61 3.98
N GLY A 168 -14.11 -7.08 2.78
CA GLY A 168 -13.56 -5.75 2.58
C GLY A 168 -14.38 -4.94 1.58
N GLU A 169 -14.56 -3.67 1.89
CA GLU A 169 -15.20 -2.69 1.00
C GLU A 169 -14.28 -1.49 0.85
N PHE A 170 -13.99 -1.12 -0.41
CA PHE A 170 -13.15 0.03 -0.74
C PHE A 170 -13.82 0.91 -1.78
N GLY A 171 -13.79 2.20 -1.57
CA GLY A 171 -14.14 3.20 -2.57
C GLY A 171 -15.04 4.33 -2.09
N TYR A 172 -14.94 5.44 -2.82
CA TYR A 172 -15.77 6.62 -2.66
C TYR A 172 -16.13 7.24 -4.02
N TRP A 173 -17.20 8.02 -4.06
CA TRP A 173 -17.71 8.76 -5.21
C TRP A 173 -16.73 9.77 -5.81
N VAL A 174 -15.77 10.27 -5.04
CA VAL A 174 -14.77 11.26 -5.50
C VAL A 174 -13.90 10.77 -6.66
N PHE A 175 -13.99 9.49 -6.99
CA PHE A 175 -13.26 8.86 -8.09
C PHE A 175 -14.10 8.66 -9.35
N GLU A 176 -15.38 9.05 -9.38
CA GLU A 176 -16.29 8.79 -10.52
C GLU A 176 -15.84 9.51 -11.80
N GLY A 177 -15.77 10.82 -11.81
CA GLY A 177 -15.27 11.59 -12.94
C GLY A 177 -16.20 11.69 -14.16
N ASP A 178 -17.51 11.43 -13.99
CA ASP A 178 -18.50 11.40 -15.07
C ASP A 178 -19.05 12.79 -15.45
N TRP A 179 -19.02 13.73 -14.51
CA TRP A 179 -19.55 15.09 -14.70
C TRP A 179 -18.53 16.21 -14.38
N GLN A 180 -17.45 15.85 -13.74
CA GLN A 180 -16.28 16.68 -13.46
C GLN A 180 -15.06 15.79 -13.36
N GLN A 181 -13.87 16.36 -13.45
CA GLN A 181 -12.62 15.62 -13.29
C GLN A 181 -12.61 14.82 -11.96
N ALA A 182 -12.27 13.55 -12.04
CA ALA A 182 -12.07 12.73 -10.85
C ALA A 182 -10.89 13.22 -10.01
N GLN A 183 -10.85 12.85 -8.73
CA GLN A 183 -9.71 13.15 -7.86
C GLN A 183 -8.40 12.45 -8.35
N ARG A 184 -8.51 11.34 -9.07
CA ARG A 184 -7.39 10.63 -9.69
C ARG A 184 -7.11 11.18 -11.10
N PRO A 185 -5.84 11.24 -11.54
CA PRO A 185 -5.50 11.55 -12.92
C PRO A 185 -6.10 10.56 -13.91
N SER A 186 -6.38 11.03 -15.13
CA SER A 186 -7.06 10.26 -16.17
C SER A 186 -6.35 8.96 -16.59
N TRP A 187 -5.02 8.89 -16.47
CA TRP A 187 -4.26 7.68 -16.79
C TRP A 187 -4.68 6.47 -15.93
N ASN A 188 -5.19 6.69 -14.70
CA ASN A 188 -5.68 5.58 -13.86
C ASN A 188 -6.87 4.83 -14.47
N TYR A 189 -7.58 5.45 -15.41
CA TYR A 189 -8.76 4.91 -16.08
C TYR A 189 -8.49 4.44 -17.51
N ARG A 190 -7.20 4.36 -17.89
CA ARG A 190 -6.75 3.90 -19.21
C ARG A 190 -5.87 2.67 -19.05
N SER A 191 -6.28 1.56 -19.66
CA SER A 191 -5.52 0.29 -19.59
C SER A 191 -4.17 0.38 -20.31
N GLU A 192 -4.11 1.14 -21.39
CA GLU A 192 -2.89 1.40 -22.18
C GLU A 192 -1.84 2.19 -21.39
N ASP A 193 -2.26 2.93 -20.36
CA ASP A 193 -1.38 3.69 -19.46
C ASP A 193 -1.06 2.91 -18.16
N GLY A 194 -1.43 1.63 -18.08
CA GLY A 194 -1.26 0.79 -16.88
C GLY A 194 -2.27 1.08 -15.77
N GLY A 195 -3.41 1.71 -16.12
CA GLY A 195 -4.52 1.98 -15.19
C GLY A 195 -5.39 0.75 -14.95
N GLY A 196 -6.32 0.90 -14.01
CA GLY A 196 -7.29 -0.11 -13.60
C GLY A 196 -7.33 -0.30 -12.08
N ILE A 197 -8.52 -0.51 -11.54
CA ILE A 197 -8.67 -0.65 -10.09
C ILE A 197 -8.07 -1.97 -9.59
N ILE A 198 -8.11 -3.03 -10.40
CA ILE A 198 -7.51 -4.31 -10.01
C ILE A 198 -6.00 -4.20 -9.90
N VAL A 199 -5.35 -3.52 -10.84
CA VAL A 199 -3.90 -3.29 -10.86
C VAL A 199 -3.47 -2.36 -9.71
N ASP A 200 -4.31 -1.38 -9.37
CA ASP A 200 -4.05 -0.46 -8.25
C ASP A 200 -4.28 -1.11 -6.89
N MET A 201 -5.38 -1.88 -6.72
CA MET A 201 -5.85 -2.30 -5.40
C MET A 201 -5.48 -3.72 -5.00
N PHE A 202 -5.37 -4.69 -5.93
CA PHE A 202 -5.03 -6.06 -5.57
C PHE A 202 -3.63 -6.20 -4.94
N PRO A 203 -2.60 -5.44 -5.36
CA PRO A 203 -1.35 -5.40 -4.61
C PRO A 203 -1.50 -4.94 -3.16
N HIS A 204 -2.43 -4.01 -2.88
CA HIS A 204 -2.74 -3.62 -1.51
C HIS A 204 -3.42 -4.75 -0.73
N TRP A 205 -4.38 -5.44 -1.34
CA TRP A 205 -5.05 -6.55 -0.66
C TRP A 205 -4.10 -7.72 -0.43
N ASN A 206 -3.19 -8.00 -1.37
CA ASN A 206 -2.19 -9.03 -1.18
C ASN A 206 -1.39 -8.82 0.11
N TYR A 207 -0.77 -7.66 0.29
CA TYR A 207 0.04 -7.44 1.47
C TYR A 207 -0.79 -7.31 2.75
N VAL A 208 -2.03 -6.82 2.68
CA VAL A 208 -2.93 -6.82 3.83
C VAL A 208 -3.26 -8.26 4.24
N PHE A 209 -3.61 -9.13 3.29
CA PHE A 209 -3.90 -10.52 3.58
C PHE A 209 -2.69 -11.26 4.11
N GLU A 210 -1.55 -11.21 3.43
CA GLU A 210 -0.35 -11.96 3.81
C GLU A 210 0.18 -11.58 5.20
N ASN A 211 0.04 -10.31 5.59
CA ASN A 211 0.55 -9.84 6.88
C ASN A 211 -0.44 -9.99 8.04
N LEU A 212 -1.73 -10.12 7.77
CA LEU A 212 -2.76 -10.19 8.81
C LEU A 212 -3.47 -11.53 8.88
N PHE A 213 -3.67 -12.22 7.76
CA PHE A 213 -4.57 -13.38 7.73
C PHE A 213 -3.91 -14.64 7.17
N GLY A 214 -2.96 -14.50 6.27
CA GLY A 214 -2.28 -15.61 5.64
C GLY A 214 -2.08 -15.40 4.13
N ARG A 215 -1.22 -16.22 3.55
CA ARG A 215 -0.90 -16.17 2.12
C ARG A 215 -2.14 -16.40 1.26
N VAL A 216 -2.25 -15.65 0.17
CA VAL A 216 -3.29 -15.87 -0.84
C VAL A 216 -2.96 -17.13 -1.64
N GLU A 217 -3.88 -18.09 -1.68
CA GLU A 217 -3.73 -19.37 -2.38
C GLU A 217 -4.45 -19.39 -3.73
N SER A 218 -5.56 -18.66 -3.82
CA SER A 218 -6.31 -18.53 -5.08
C SER A 218 -7.15 -17.26 -5.13
N VAL A 219 -7.56 -16.88 -6.33
CA VAL A 219 -8.47 -15.76 -6.56
C VAL A 219 -9.53 -16.10 -7.62
N TYR A 220 -10.77 -15.69 -7.37
CA TYR A 220 -11.79 -15.50 -8.37
C TYR A 220 -12.15 -14.01 -8.40
N ALA A 221 -12.03 -13.37 -9.56
CA ALA A 221 -12.28 -11.95 -9.69
C ALA A 221 -13.18 -11.63 -10.88
N ARG A 222 -13.97 -10.58 -10.72
CA ARG A 222 -14.75 -9.95 -11.78
C ARG A 222 -14.46 -8.47 -11.81
N THR A 223 -14.17 -7.91 -12.99
CA THR A 223 -14.00 -6.46 -13.18
C THR A 223 -15.12 -5.86 -14.01
N ALA A 224 -15.29 -4.55 -13.90
CA ALA A 224 -16.22 -3.80 -14.73
C ALA A 224 -15.71 -2.37 -14.95
N THR A 225 -16.10 -1.78 -16.08
CA THR A 225 -15.99 -0.33 -16.36
C THR A 225 -17.40 0.23 -16.33
N HIS A 226 -17.85 0.66 -15.16
CA HIS A 226 -19.22 1.14 -14.96
C HIS A 226 -19.44 2.54 -15.55
N ILE A 227 -18.39 3.38 -15.56
CA ILE A 227 -18.43 4.72 -16.14
C ILE A 227 -17.46 4.76 -17.34
N PRO A 228 -17.96 4.50 -18.56
CA PRO A 228 -17.10 4.42 -19.75
C PRO A 228 -16.66 5.78 -20.29
N THR A 229 -17.35 6.87 -19.94
CA THR A 229 -16.99 8.22 -20.35
C THR A 229 -16.72 9.08 -19.13
N ARG A 230 -15.56 9.75 -19.12
CA ARG A 230 -15.09 10.57 -17.99
C ARG A 230 -14.55 11.90 -18.48
N VAL A 231 -14.44 12.87 -17.57
CA VAL A 231 -13.86 14.19 -17.83
C VAL A 231 -12.38 14.20 -17.47
N GLY A 232 -11.54 14.61 -18.41
CA GLY A 232 -10.08 14.72 -18.25
C GLY A 232 -9.63 16.00 -17.53
N GLU A 233 -8.32 16.14 -17.39
CA GLU A 233 -7.67 17.30 -16.77
C GLU A 233 -7.85 18.58 -17.59
N ASP A 234 -8.09 18.45 -18.89
CA ASP A 234 -8.39 19.54 -19.85
C ASP A 234 -9.88 19.94 -19.85
N GLY A 235 -10.72 19.23 -19.12
CA GLY A 235 -12.16 19.42 -19.10
C GLY A 235 -12.90 18.71 -20.23
N GLU A 236 -12.20 18.02 -21.12
CA GLU A 236 -12.78 17.29 -22.24
C GLU A 236 -13.14 15.85 -21.85
N ALA A 237 -14.15 15.31 -22.53
CA ALA A 237 -14.58 13.93 -22.31
C ALA A 237 -13.61 12.93 -22.97
N TYR A 238 -13.32 11.86 -22.27
CA TYR A 238 -12.52 10.73 -22.81
C TYR A 238 -13.16 9.39 -22.49
N THR A 239 -12.81 8.35 -23.26
CA THR A 239 -13.25 6.98 -23.00
C THR A 239 -12.31 6.30 -22.00
N ALA A 240 -12.88 5.81 -20.89
CA ALA A 240 -12.16 4.96 -19.94
C ALA A 240 -12.08 3.52 -20.51
N THR A 241 -10.88 2.99 -20.58
CA THR A 241 -10.57 1.65 -21.10
C THR A 241 -10.22 0.66 -20.00
N ALA A 242 -9.86 1.16 -18.81
CA ALA A 242 -9.56 0.34 -17.65
C ALA A 242 -10.80 0.10 -16.76
N ASP A 243 -10.73 -0.93 -15.94
CA ASP A 243 -11.73 -1.26 -14.95
C ASP A 243 -11.77 -0.20 -13.82
N ASP A 244 -12.99 0.16 -13.39
CA ASP A 244 -13.27 1.06 -12.28
C ASP A 244 -13.93 0.36 -11.09
N ALA A 245 -14.24 -0.93 -11.24
CA ALA A 245 -14.72 -1.79 -10.18
C ALA A 245 -14.11 -3.20 -10.30
N ALA A 246 -13.73 -3.79 -9.17
CA ALA A 246 -13.24 -5.16 -9.05
C ALA A 246 -13.87 -5.85 -7.84
N TYR A 247 -14.37 -7.04 -8.05
CA TYR A 247 -15.02 -7.89 -7.07
C TYR A 247 -14.19 -9.16 -6.94
N GLY A 248 -13.58 -9.40 -5.79
CA GLY A 248 -12.68 -10.53 -5.58
C GLY A 248 -13.11 -11.45 -4.45
N VAL A 249 -12.99 -12.77 -4.68
CA VAL A 249 -13.04 -13.82 -3.64
C VAL A 249 -11.69 -14.50 -3.63
N PHE A 250 -11.11 -14.65 -2.45
CA PHE A 250 -9.76 -15.17 -2.23
C PHE A 250 -9.81 -16.31 -1.22
N ASP A 251 -9.12 -17.40 -1.53
CA ASP A 251 -8.81 -18.43 -0.54
C ASP A 251 -7.46 -18.10 0.08
N LEU A 252 -7.41 -18.04 1.39
CA LEU A 252 -6.17 -17.77 2.13
C LEU A 252 -5.72 -19.02 2.89
N ALA A 253 -4.42 -19.11 3.13
CA ALA A 253 -3.84 -20.17 3.93
C ALA A 253 -4.55 -20.31 5.29
N GLY A 254 -4.76 -21.56 5.74
CA GLY A 254 -5.51 -21.84 6.96
C GLY A 254 -7.03 -21.93 6.78
N GLY A 255 -7.52 -21.94 5.52
CA GLY A 255 -8.95 -22.11 5.20
C GLY A 255 -9.79 -20.85 5.41
N ILE A 256 -9.16 -19.69 5.46
CA ILE A 256 -9.86 -18.41 5.56
C ILE A 256 -10.37 -18.01 4.16
N VAL A 257 -11.64 -17.61 4.06
CA VAL A 257 -12.20 -17.04 2.84
C VAL A 257 -12.26 -15.52 2.99
N ALA A 258 -11.65 -14.80 2.04
CA ALA A 258 -11.76 -13.36 1.96
C ALA A 258 -12.58 -12.93 0.74
N GLN A 259 -13.39 -11.88 0.90
CA GLN A 259 -14.11 -11.22 -0.19
C GLN A 259 -13.83 -9.74 -0.11
N VAL A 260 -13.34 -9.12 -1.19
CA VAL A 260 -13.12 -7.68 -1.24
C VAL A 260 -13.71 -7.08 -2.49
N ASN A 261 -14.51 -6.04 -2.30
CA ASN A 261 -15.03 -5.20 -3.36
C ASN A 261 -14.23 -3.89 -3.39
N SER A 262 -13.76 -3.53 -4.56
CA SER A 262 -13.05 -2.27 -4.79
C SER A 262 -13.77 -1.51 -5.89
N SER A 263 -14.17 -0.25 -5.64
CA SER A 263 -14.89 0.51 -6.65
C SER A 263 -14.60 2.01 -6.55
N TRP A 264 -14.40 2.63 -7.71
CA TRP A 264 -14.28 4.10 -7.84
C TRP A 264 -15.62 4.78 -8.16
N VAL A 265 -16.71 4.01 -8.14
CA VAL A 265 -18.03 4.46 -8.58
C VAL A 265 -19.14 4.16 -7.55
N VAL A 266 -18.79 4.23 -6.26
CA VAL A 266 -19.75 3.98 -5.18
C VAL A 266 -20.09 5.22 -4.38
N ARG A 267 -21.37 5.36 -4.02
CA ARG A 267 -21.91 6.28 -3.04
C ARG A 267 -22.39 5.48 -1.84
N VAL A 268 -21.71 5.62 -0.71
CA VAL A 268 -21.95 4.78 0.47
C VAL A 268 -22.24 5.61 1.71
N ASP A 269 -23.09 5.10 2.59
CA ASP A 269 -23.25 5.57 3.96
C ASP A 269 -22.20 4.88 4.85
N ARG A 270 -20.93 5.24 4.64
CA ARG A 270 -19.78 4.71 5.35
C ARG A 270 -18.80 5.85 5.63
N LYS A 271 -18.28 5.93 6.83
CA LYS A 271 -17.35 7.01 7.23
C LYS A 271 -15.94 6.81 6.65
N GLU A 272 -15.57 5.58 6.38
CA GLU A 272 -14.20 5.19 6.03
C GLU A 272 -14.10 4.84 4.54
N LEU A 273 -12.98 5.20 3.90
CA LEU A 273 -12.70 4.84 2.50
C LEU A 273 -12.59 3.32 2.31
N VAL A 274 -12.09 2.62 3.32
CA VAL A 274 -12.00 1.16 3.36
C VAL A 274 -12.54 0.68 4.70
N GLU A 275 -13.23 -0.44 4.66
CA GLU A 275 -13.73 -1.13 5.86
C GLU A 275 -13.54 -2.63 5.70
N PHE A 276 -13.05 -3.28 6.74
CA PHE A 276 -12.94 -4.72 6.84
C PHE A 276 -13.81 -5.23 7.96
N GLN A 277 -14.62 -6.26 7.68
CA GLN A 277 -15.26 -7.10 8.68
C GLN A 277 -14.46 -8.39 8.81
N VAL A 278 -14.12 -8.79 10.02
CA VAL A 278 -13.40 -10.03 10.34
C VAL A 278 -14.23 -10.84 11.31
N ASP A 279 -14.55 -12.07 10.92
CA ASP A 279 -15.33 -12.99 11.73
C ASP A 279 -14.47 -14.17 12.20
N GLY A 280 -14.48 -14.44 13.49
CA GLY A 280 -13.76 -15.54 14.11
C GLY A 280 -14.63 -16.34 15.09
N THR A 281 -14.11 -17.46 15.56
CA THR A 281 -14.84 -18.36 16.47
C THR A 281 -15.07 -17.78 17.87
N LEU A 282 -14.26 -16.79 18.29
CA LEU A 282 -14.31 -16.17 19.61
C LEU A 282 -14.72 -14.70 19.60
N GLY A 283 -14.73 -14.05 18.43
CA GLY A 283 -15.13 -12.66 18.30
C GLY A 283 -15.11 -12.18 16.85
N SER A 284 -15.72 -11.02 16.62
CA SER A 284 -15.76 -10.33 15.32
C SER A 284 -15.30 -8.89 15.47
N ALA A 285 -14.80 -8.31 14.38
CA ALA A 285 -14.42 -6.90 14.33
C ALA A 285 -14.88 -6.25 13.02
N VAL A 286 -15.20 -4.95 13.10
CA VAL A 286 -15.35 -4.07 11.95
C VAL A 286 -14.29 -2.98 12.06
N VAL A 287 -13.44 -2.85 11.03
CA VAL A 287 -12.21 -2.06 11.07
C VAL A 287 -12.12 -1.17 9.84
N GLY A 288 -11.97 0.13 10.06
CA GLY A 288 -11.74 1.11 9.00
C GLY A 288 -10.26 1.55 8.93
N LEU A 289 -10.03 2.73 8.35
CA LEU A 289 -8.69 3.34 8.30
C LEU A 289 -8.21 3.75 9.70
N PHE A 290 -9.10 4.23 10.55
CA PHE A 290 -8.80 4.83 11.85
C PHE A 290 -9.44 4.10 13.01
N GLY A 291 -10.69 3.68 12.86
CA GLY A 291 -11.51 3.06 13.90
C GLY A 291 -11.52 1.54 13.83
N ALA A 292 -11.85 0.93 14.97
CA ALA A 292 -12.16 -0.50 15.06
C ALA A 292 -13.24 -0.70 16.13
N LYS A 293 -14.23 -1.53 15.79
CA LYS A 293 -15.26 -2.01 16.71
C LYS A 293 -15.19 -3.52 16.82
N ILE A 294 -15.45 -4.04 17.99
CA ILE A 294 -15.40 -5.47 18.27
C ILE A 294 -16.64 -5.94 19.01
N GLN A 295 -16.97 -7.21 18.81
CA GLN A 295 -17.92 -7.93 19.63
C GLN A 295 -17.34 -9.31 20.01
N PRO A 296 -16.94 -9.54 21.26
CA PRO A 296 -16.49 -10.85 21.71
C PRO A 296 -17.69 -11.81 21.84
N ARG A 297 -17.47 -13.09 21.54
CA ARG A 297 -18.52 -14.11 21.59
C ARG A 297 -19.22 -14.21 22.94
N ASN A 298 -18.47 -14.07 24.03
CA ASN A 298 -19.02 -14.16 25.39
C ASN A 298 -19.92 -12.97 25.79
N ALA A 299 -19.80 -11.84 25.07
CA ALA A 299 -20.67 -10.67 25.22
C ALA A 299 -21.75 -10.61 24.13
N THR A 300 -21.74 -11.54 23.16
CA THR A 300 -22.77 -11.60 22.12
C THR A 300 -24.06 -12.15 22.73
N PRO A 301 -25.18 -11.40 22.68
CA PRO A 301 -26.44 -11.87 23.24
C PRO A 301 -26.91 -13.13 22.50
N ARG A 302 -27.77 -13.90 23.15
CA ARG A 302 -28.42 -15.07 22.54
C ARG A 302 -29.68 -14.60 21.83
N PRO A 303 -29.67 -14.40 20.51
CA PRO A 303 -30.87 -13.97 19.80
C PRO A 303 -31.91 -15.08 19.79
N THR A 304 -33.15 -14.72 20.00
CA THR A 304 -34.30 -15.56 19.67
C THR A 304 -34.95 -14.94 18.44
N TRP A 305 -34.67 -15.51 17.27
CA TRP A 305 -35.34 -15.04 16.08
C TRP A 305 -36.77 -15.58 16.04
N ASN A 306 -37.74 -14.69 16.12
CA ASN A 306 -39.15 -14.99 15.92
C ASN A 306 -39.76 -13.89 15.05
N PRO A 307 -40.17 -14.18 13.80
CA PRO A 307 -40.71 -13.19 12.88
C PRO A 307 -42.05 -12.58 13.36
N ASP A 308 -42.72 -13.23 14.31
CA ASP A 308 -44.04 -12.78 14.85
C ASP A 308 -43.88 -11.80 16.03
N LEU A 309 -42.66 -11.62 16.54
CA LEU A 309 -42.36 -10.71 17.65
C LEU A 309 -41.37 -9.63 17.18
N ALA A 310 -41.64 -8.40 17.59
CA ALA A 310 -40.67 -7.32 17.37
C ALA A 310 -39.40 -7.57 18.17
N GLU A 311 -38.24 -7.47 17.50
CA GLU A 311 -36.96 -7.47 18.18
C GLU A 311 -36.80 -6.18 19.00
N THR A 312 -36.52 -6.35 20.28
CA THR A 312 -36.39 -5.23 21.23
C THR A 312 -34.96 -4.96 21.66
N HIS A 313 -34.01 -5.82 21.26
CA HIS A 313 -32.60 -5.66 21.58
C HIS A 313 -31.85 -4.98 20.45
N ASP A 314 -31.08 -3.93 20.78
CA ASP A 314 -30.18 -3.28 19.82
C ASP A 314 -28.83 -3.98 19.84
N TYR A 315 -28.63 -4.94 18.94
CA TYR A 315 -27.39 -5.70 18.80
C TYR A 315 -26.19 -4.83 18.38
N THR A 316 -26.41 -3.67 17.77
CA THR A 316 -25.33 -2.75 17.41
C THR A 316 -24.80 -1.99 18.61
N ALA A 317 -25.60 -1.79 19.63
CA ALA A 317 -25.18 -1.17 20.88
C ALA A 317 -24.22 -2.04 21.71
N ASP A 318 -24.15 -3.34 21.45
CA ASP A 318 -23.24 -4.26 22.14
C ASP A 318 -21.81 -4.24 21.57
N TRP A 319 -21.58 -3.57 20.44
CA TRP A 319 -20.26 -3.44 19.87
C TRP A 319 -19.41 -2.41 20.61
N LEU A 320 -18.20 -2.80 20.98
CA LEU A 320 -17.24 -1.99 21.74
C LEU A 320 -16.27 -1.32 20.80
N GLU A 321 -16.07 -0.01 20.94
CA GLU A 321 -15.01 0.68 20.21
C GLU A 321 -13.64 0.41 20.83
N ILE A 322 -12.65 0.11 19.98
CA ILE A 322 -11.25 0.05 20.41
C ILE A 322 -10.72 1.48 20.54
N PRO A 323 -10.36 1.92 21.74
CA PRO A 323 -9.90 3.28 21.94
C PRO A 323 -8.56 3.55 21.21
N THR A 324 -8.35 4.81 20.87
CA THR A 324 -7.05 5.30 20.40
C THR A 324 -6.26 5.77 21.62
N ASN A 325 -5.34 4.96 22.09
CA ASN A 325 -4.53 5.21 23.29
C ASN A 325 -3.06 5.51 22.98
N GLU A 326 -2.74 5.73 21.72
CA GLU A 326 -1.41 6.12 21.24
C GLU A 326 -1.51 7.08 20.06
N VAL A 327 -0.44 7.80 19.80
CA VAL A 327 -0.31 8.62 18.60
C VAL A 327 0.13 7.72 17.45
N PHE A 328 -0.67 7.67 16.40
CA PHE A 328 -0.31 7.01 15.16
C PHE A 328 0.38 8.01 14.23
N GLU A 329 1.59 7.72 13.87
CA GLU A 329 2.35 8.48 12.88
C GLU A 329 1.81 8.27 11.47
N ASN A 330 2.25 9.10 10.53
CA ASN A 330 1.97 8.88 9.11
C ASN A 330 2.52 7.52 8.66
N GLY A 331 1.68 6.68 8.03
CA GLY A 331 2.05 5.31 7.66
C GLY A 331 3.27 5.23 6.73
N PHE A 332 3.44 6.21 5.82
CA PHE A 332 4.63 6.28 4.97
C PHE A 332 5.89 6.61 5.77
N LYS A 333 5.80 7.55 6.73
CA LYS A 333 6.92 7.91 7.60
C LYS A 333 7.35 6.70 8.45
N THR A 334 6.40 6.03 9.08
CA THR A 334 6.69 4.84 9.92
C THR A 334 7.38 3.75 9.11
N GLN A 335 6.92 3.49 7.90
CA GLN A 335 7.55 2.48 7.04
C GLN A 335 8.94 2.90 6.56
N TRP A 336 9.15 4.19 6.27
CA TRP A 336 10.48 4.73 6.01
C TRP A 336 11.44 4.54 7.19
N GLU A 337 11.00 4.82 8.40
CA GLU A 337 11.81 4.62 9.62
C GLU A 337 12.20 3.15 9.78
N GLN A 338 11.27 2.22 9.53
CA GLN A 338 11.57 0.79 9.57
C GLN A 338 12.54 0.35 8.46
N PHE A 339 12.39 0.86 7.24
CA PHE A 339 13.32 0.56 6.16
C PHE A 339 14.72 1.12 6.45
N LEU A 340 14.82 2.33 6.99
CA LEU A 340 16.10 2.91 7.43
C LEU A 340 16.76 2.04 8.50
N LEU A 341 16.03 1.60 9.52
CA LEU A 341 16.55 0.69 10.54
C LEU A 341 16.95 -0.67 9.96
N HIS A 342 16.22 -1.16 8.96
CA HIS A 342 16.62 -2.36 8.21
C HIS A 342 17.97 -2.17 7.52
N VAL A 343 18.20 -1.03 6.89
CA VAL A 343 19.48 -0.73 6.23
C VAL A 343 20.62 -0.56 7.25
N ILE A 344 20.35 0.13 8.36
CA ILE A 344 21.39 0.53 9.34
C ILE A 344 21.79 -0.62 10.26
N GLU A 345 20.83 -1.38 10.77
CA GLU A 345 21.07 -2.36 11.84
C GLU A 345 20.44 -3.74 11.61
N ASP A 346 20.12 -4.07 10.37
CA ASP A 346 19.45 -5.35 9.99
C ASP A 346 18.12 -5.61 10.72
N ALA A 347 17.39 -4.56 11.08
CA ALA A 347 16.06 -4.70 11.66
C ALA A 347 15.13 -5.50 10.71
N PRO A 348 14.21 -6.32 11.23
CA PRO A 348 13.28 -7.08 10.39
C PRO A 348 12.47 -6.17 9.46
N HIS A 349 12.43 -6.52 8.17
CA HIS A 349 11.65 -5.81 7.16
C HIS A 349 11.07 -6.81 6.16
N PRO A 350 9.84 -7.31 6.39
CA PRO A 350 9.26 -8.37 5.56
C PRO A 350 8.69 -7.87 4.23
N TYR A 351 8.73 -6.58 3.97
CA TYR A 351 8.12 -5.93 2.81
C TYR A 351 9.12 -5.75 1.68
N ASP A 352 9.80 -6.84 1.31
CA ASP A 352 10.82 -6.86 0.26
C ASP A 352 10.22 -6.92 -1.17
N PHE A 353 11.08 -6.97 -2.16
CA PHE A 353 10.66 -7.07 -3.55
C PHE A 353 9.92 -8.37 -3.87
N THR A 354 10.15 -9.45 -3.13
CA THR A 354 9.39 -10.69 -3.27
C THR A 354 7.93 -10.47 -2.82
N ALA A 355 7.74 -9.81 -1.69
CA ALA A 355 6.40 -9.43 -1.24
C ALA A 355 5.70 -8.49 -2.25
N GLY A 356 6.43 -7.53 -2.82
CA GLY A 356 5.93 -6.67 -3.90
C GLY A 356 5.55 -7.43 -5.15
N ALA A 357 6.37 -8.40 -5.57
CA ALA A 357 6.12 -9.24 -6.74
C ALA A 357 4.86 -10.11 -6.59
N ARG A 358 4.62 -10.68 -5.39
CA ARG A 358 3.37 -11.40 -5.11
C ARG A 358 2.13 -10.51 -5.24
N GLY A 359 2.25 -9.23 -4.89
CA GLY A 359 1.17 -8.26 -5.11
C GLY A 359 0.84 -8.05 -6.60
N VAL A 360 1.87 -7.94 -7.45
CA VAL A 360 1.68 -7.85 -8.92
C VAL A 360 1.08 -9.14 -9.46
N LEU A 361 1.58 -10.29 -9.01
CA LEU A 361 1.07 -11.62 -9.41
C LEU A 361 -0.42 -11.79 -9.06
N LEU A 362 -0.86 -11.30 -7.90
CA LEU A 362 -2.28 -11.35 -7.54
C LEU A 362 -3.14 -10.49 -8.48
N ALA A 363 -2.64 -9.32 -8.88
CA ALA A 363 -3.35 -8.48 -9.85
C ALA A 363 -3.47 -9.16 -11.22
N GLU A 364 -2.40 -9.77 -11.73
CA GLU A 364 -2.40 -10.56 -12.97
C GLU A 364 -3.37 -11.74 -12.90
N ALA A 365 -3.31 -12.52 -11.81
CA ALA A 365 -4.23 -13.64 -11.59
C ALA A 365 -5.69 -13.19 -11.52
N GLY A 366 -5.96 -12.02 -10.94
CA GLY A 366 -7.29 -11.42 -10.92
C GLY A 366 -7.78 -11.02 -12.31
N LEU A 367 -6.91 -10.44 -13.15
CA LEU A 367 -7.23 -10.13 -14.56
C LEU A 367 -7.47 -11.40 -15.37
N GLU A 368 -6.66 -12.43 -15.20
CA GLU A 368 -6.83 -13.74 -15.83
C GLU A 368 -8.15 -14.38 -15.39
N SER A 369 -8.48 -14.34 -14.10
CA SER A 369 -9.75 -14.82 -13.56
C SER A 369 -10.94 -14.14 -14.22
N ASN A 370 -10.90 -12.81 -14.36
CA ASN A 370 -11.94 -12.06 -15.04
C ASN A 370 -12.08 -12.46 -16.53
N ALA A 371 -10.95 -12.61 -17.22
CA ALA A 371 -10.94 -12.96 -18.65
C ALA A 371 -11.46 -14.39 -18.92
N THR A 372 -11.11 -15.34 -18.05
CA THR A 372 -11.46 -16.76 -18.22
C THR A 372 -12.76 -17.17 -17.53
N GLY A 373 -13.24 -16.38 -16.58
CA GLY A 373 -14.36 -16.72 -15.69
C GLY A 373 -14.06 -17.89 -14.76
N ARG A 374 -12.77 -18.11 -14.41
CA ARG A 374 -12.32 -19.22 -13.57
C ARG A 374 -11.59 -18.73 -12.35
N ARG A 375 -11.57 -19.56 -11.31
CA ARG A 375 -10.65 -19.42 -10.19
C ARG A 375 -9.21 -19.67 -10.68
N ILE A 376 -8.28 -18.84 -10.26
CA ILE A 376 -6.84 -18.97 -10.55
C ILE A 376 -6.12 -19.28 -9.24
N ASP A 377 -5.38 -20.38 -9.25
CA ASP A 377 -4.53 -20.77 -8.14
C ASP A 377 -3.18 -20.05 -8.24
N LEU A 378 -2.68 -19.52 -7.12
CA LEU A 378 -1.40 -18.83 -7.08
C LEU A 378 -0.26 -19.80 -6.70
N PRO A 379 0.91 -19.68 -7.36
CA PRO A 379 2.06 -20.49 -7.03
C PRO A 379 2.58 -20.17 -5.62
N ASN A 380 3.24 -21.15 -5.03
CA ASN A 380 3.90 -20.97 -3.74
C ASN A 380 5.30 -20.37 -3.97
N THR A 381 5.37 -19.05 -4.13
CA THR A 381 6.61 -18.29 -4.43
C THR A 381 7.18 -17.61 -3.18
#